data_5915d1400cafe3b1c8a824d757a6f045
#
_entry.id   5915d1400cafe3b1c8a824d757a6f045
#
_cell.length_a   1.000
_cell.length_b   1.000
_cell.length_c   1.000
_cell.angle_alpha   90.00
_cell.angle_beta   90.00
_cell.angle_gamma   90.00
#
_symmetry.space_group_name_H-M   'P 1'
#
loop_
_entity.id
_entity.type
_entity.pdbx_description
1 polymer ?
#
loop_
_entity_poly.entity_id
_entity_poly.type
_entity_poly.pdbx_seq_one_letter_code
_entity_poly.pdbx_strand_id
1 'polypeptide(L)'
;MTERVAATPGLYPLPDWAKETLSDLKGHQKGDLLSGDESEAIVEEYAEVRAEYVDDQLDAGLDRVVEGQGRWDDMIAHPLTVHDSVETGGIVRYYDNNNFYRDPRVVDDLDASGDVARELERATDLIDGEAP
;
A
#
# COMPACT_ATOMS: atom_id res chain seq x y z
N MET A 1 -9.28 8.16 33.47
CA MET A 1 -7.94 8.30 32.90
C MET A 1 -8.05 8.06 31.39
N THR A 2 -7.59 8.95 30.59
CA THR A 2 -7.63 8.76 29.14
C THR A 2 -6.48 7.79 28.78
N GLU A 3 -6.82 6.63 28.24
CA GLU A 3 -5.83 5.70 27.71
C GLU A 3 -5.12 6.38 26.53
N ARG A 4 -3.79 6.34 26.53
CA ARG A 4 -2.99 6.86 25.43
C ARG A 4 -2.70 5.72 24.49
N VAL A 5 -3.01 5.90 23.22
CA VAL A 5 -2.75 4.93 22.14
C VAL A 5 -1.65 5.49 21.25
N ALA A 6 -0.59 4.72 21.08
CA ALA A 6 0.50 5.03 20.16
C ALA A 6 0.26 4.31 18.82
N ALA A 7 0.31 5.07 17.74
CA ALA A 7 0.14 4.57 16.38
C ALA A 7 0.92 5.45 15.39
N THR A 8 1.20 4.91 14.21
CA THR A 8 1.75 5.68 13.07
C THR A 8 0.72 5.81 11.96
N PRO A 9 0.83 6.83 11.09
CA PRO A 9 -0.13 7.03 10.00
C PRO A 9 0.05 6.08 8.81
N GLY A 10 1.14 5.31 8.73
CA GLY A 10 1.48 4.49 7.57
C GLY A 10 2.36 5.23 6.55
N LEU A 11 2.36 4.78 5.28
CA LEU A 11 3.19 5.28 4.19
C LEU A 11 4.70 5.17 4.49
N TYR A 12 5.12 3.98 4.93
CA TYR A 12 6.51 3.71 5.19
C TYR A 12 7.37 3.72 3.91
N PRO A 13 8.58 4.26 3.96
CA PRO A 13 9.51 4.16 2.85
C PRO A 13 9.94 2.71 2.66
N LEU A 14 10.16 2.30 1.42
CA LEU A 14 10.72 0.98 1.15
C LEU A 14 12.07 0.79 1.88
N PRO A 15 12.31 -0.37 2.50
CA PRO A 15 13.61 -0.73 3.03
C PRO A 15 14.71 -0.65 1.98
N ASP A 16 15.94 -0.39 2.38
CA ASP A 16 17.05 -0.22 1.43
C ASP A 16 17.31 -1.48 0.60
N TRP A 17 17.11 -2.67 1.19
CA TRP A 17 17.27 -3.94 0.49
C TRP A 17 16.21 -4.16 -0.60
N ALA A 18 14.99 -3.68 -0.41
CA ALA A 18 13.90 -3.81 -1.38
C ALA A 18 13.96 -2.74 -2.49
N LYS A 19 14.75 -1.68 -2.30
CA LYS A 19 14.84 -0.58 -3.26
C LYS A 19 15.45 -0.99 -4.59
N GLU A 20 16.38 -1.93 -4.63
CA GLU A 20 17.01 -2.36 -5.87
C GLU A 20 16.01 -3.06 -6.79
N THR A 21 15.15 -3.92 -6.25
CA THR A 21 14.17 -4.69 -7.03
C THR A 21 12.90 -3.88 -7.29
N LEU A 22 12.36 -3.23 -6.27
CA LEU A 22 11.07 -2.54 -6.35
C LEU A 22 11.17 -1.10 -6.87
N SER A 23 12.35 -0.46 -6.81
CA SER A 23 12.52 0.91 -7.31
C SER A 23 12.64 0.99 -8.83
N ASP A 24 12.98 -0.10 -9.50
CA ASP A 24 12.89 -0.19 -10.96
C ASP A 24 11.44 -0.15 -11.46
N LEU A 25 10.50 -0.45 -10.57
CA LEU A 25 9.08 -0.20 -10.79
C LEU A 25 8.79 1.29 -10.62
N LYS A 26 9.00 2.06 -11.66
CA LYS A 26 8.57 3.46 -11.72
C LYS A 26 7.05 3.53 -11.54
N GLY A 27 6.54 4.67 -11.05
CA GLY A 27 5.13 4.83 -10.65
C GLY A 27 4.09 4.28 -11.64
N HIS A 28 4.33 4.34 -12.96
CA HIS A 28 3.44 3.75 -13.96
C HIS A 28 3.45 2.21 -13.97
N GLN A 29 4.57 1.58 -13.61
CA GLN A 29 4.69 0.12 -13.51
C GLN A 29 4.06 -0.40 -12.23
N LYS A 30 4.03 0.39 -11.16
CA LYS A 30 3.23 0.06 -9.97
C LYS A 30 1.73 0.02 -10.28
N GLY A 31 1.24 0.87 -11.20
CA GLY A 31 -0.13 0.81 -11.68
C GLY A 31 -0.44 -0.49 -12.44
N ASP A 32 0.50 -0.99 -13.21
CA ASP A 32 0.36 -2.28 -13.92
C ASP A 32 0.33 -3.46 -12.92
N LEU A 33 1.00 -3.35 -11.77
CA LEU A 33 0.93 -4.33 -10.68
C LEU A 33 -0.44 -4.38 -9.97
N LEU A 34 -1.22 -3.31 -10.05
CA LEU A 34 -2.57 -3.27 -9.50
C LEU A 34 -3.57 -4.09 -10.32
N SER A 35 -3.24 -4.43 -11.55
CA SER A 35 -4.09 -5.22 -12.46
C SER A 35 -4.01 -6.74 -12.26
N GLY A 36 -3.21 -7.22 -11.32
CA GLY A 36 -3.11 -8.64 -10.97
C GLY A 36 -2.11 -9.45 -11.80
N ASP A 37 -1.39 -8.84 -12.72
CA ASP A 37 -0.33 -9.47 -13.54
C ASP A 37 1.04 -9.49 -12.83
N GLU A 38 1.03 -9.51 -11.50
CA GLU A 38 2.26 -9.51 -10.68
C GLU A 38 3.01 -10.82 -10.83
N SER A 39 4.32 -10.74 -11.00
CA SER A 39 5.17 -11.91 -10.85
C SER A 39 5.17 -12.38 -9.40
N GLU A 40 5.21 -13.69 -9.18
CA GLU A 40 5.27 -14.30 -7.85
C GLU A 40 6.41 -13.70 -7.00
N ALA A 41 7.56 -13.43 -7.62
CA ALA A 41 8.71 -12.83 -6.94
C ALA A 41 8.41 -11.41 -6.38
N ILE A 42 7.63 -10.59 -7.09
CA ILE A 42 7.24 -9.26 -6.61
C ILE A 42 6.25 -9.36 -5.44
N VAL A 43 5.32 -10.31 -5.51
CA VAL A 43 4.36 -10.57 -4.43
C VAL A 43 5.09 -11.00 -3.15
N GLU A 44 6.07 -11.89 -3.27
CA GLU A 44 6.91 -12.34 -2.16
C GLU A 44 7.72 -11.18 -1.56
N GLU A 45 8.36 -10.35 -2.39
CA GLU A 45 9.16 -9.23 -1.92
C GLU A 45 8.32 -8.18 -1.17
N TYR A 46 7.11 -7.87 -1.66
CA TYR A 46 6.18 -7.02 -0.90
C TYR A 46 5.68 -7.67 0.40
N ALA A 47 5.58 -8.98 0.45
CA ALA A 47 5.24 -9.68 1.69
C ALA A 47 6.35 -9.55 2.74
N GLU A 48 7.63 -9.65 2.34
CA GLU A 48 8.78 -9.43 3.21
C GLU A 48 8.85 -7.96 3.69
N VAL A 49 8.63 -6.99 2.79
CA VAL A 49 8.56 -5.58 3.16
C VAL A 49 7.46 -5.30 4.19
N ARG A 50 6.28 -5.89 4.01
CA ARG A 50 5.19 -5.75 4.96
C ARG A 50 5.53 -6.38 6.32
N ALA A 51 6.16 -7.54 6.32
CA ALA A 51 6.60 -8.19 7.55
C ALA A 51 7.58 -7.30 8.33
N GLU A 52 8.56 -6.69 7.66
CA GLU A 52 9.49 -5.75 8.30
C GLU A 52 8.75 -4.53 8.90
N TYR A 53 7.78 -3.95 8.18
CA TYR A 53 7.00 -2.83 8.71
C TYR A 53 6.19 -3.19 9.96
N VAL A 54 5.62 -4.39 9.99
CA VAL A 54 4.87 -4.89 11.15
C VAL A 54 5.81 -5.14 12.32
N ASP A 55 6.91 -5.84 12.10
CA ASP A 55 7.90 -6.17 13.12
C ASP A 55 8.50 -4.91 13.77
N ASP A 56 8.88 -3.90 12.96
CA ASP A 56 9.40 -2.63 13.45
C ASP A 56 8.41 -1.90 14.37
N GLN A 57 7.12 -1.95 14.05
CA GLN A 57 6.08 -1.34 14.86
C GLN A 57 5.83 -2.10 16.16
N LEU A 58 5.83 -3.42 16.12
CA LEU A 58 5.70 -4.27 17.30
C LEU A 58 6.91 -4.10 18.23
N ASP A 59 8.12 -4.09 17.68
CA ASP A 59 9.36 -3.88 18.45
C ASP A 59 9.41 -2.48 19.06
N ALA A 60 8.84 -1.47 18.40
CA ALA A 60 8.69 -0.12 18.94
C ALA A 60 7.59 -0.02 20.03
N GLY A 61 6.81 -1.06 20.24
CA GLY A 61 5.75 -1.11 21.22
C GLY A 61 4.54 -0.23 20.87
N LEU A 62 4.19 -0.12 19.60
CA LEU A 62 2.98 0.59 19.18
C LEU A 62 1.73 -0.21 19.54
N ASP A 63 0.70 0.49 20.01
CA ASP A 63 -0.58 -0.11 20.39
C ASP A 63 -1.45 -0.45 19.19
N ARG A 64 -1.21 0.21 18.05
CA ARG A 64 -1.87 -0.05 16.77
C ARG A 64 -0.83 -0.14 15.68
N VAL A 65 -0.91 -1.21 14.92
CA VAL A 65 -0.03 -1.51 13.80
C VAL A 65 -0.77 -1.27 12.49
N VAL A 66 -0.09 -0.67 11.52
CA VAL A 66 -0.57 -0.48 10.16
C VAL A 66 0.24 -1.36 9.20
N GLU A 67 -0.34 -1.76 8.08
CA GLU A 67 0.34 -2.61 7.09
C GLU A 67 1.49 -1.89 6.33
N GLY A 68 1.64 -0.59 6.50
CA GLY A 68 2.73 0.22 5.99
C GLY A 68 2.54 0.78 4.59
N GLN A 69 1.58 0.27 3.81
CA GLN A 69 1.20 0.75 2.49
C GLN A 69 2.35 0.77 1.45
N GLY A 70 3.31 -0.14 1.60
CA GLY A 70 4.49 -0.23 0.73
C GLY A 70 4.16 -0.47 -0.74
N ARG A 71 3.05 -1.17 -0.99
CA ARG A 71 2.55 -1.49 -2.33
C ARG A 71 1.71 -0.37 -2.96
N TRP A 72 1.27 0.60 -2.19
CA TRP A 72 0.42 1.66 -2.70
C TRP A 72 1.19 2.58 -3.66
N ASP A 73 0.60 2.84 -4.83
CA ASP A 73 1.15 3.78 -5.80
C ASP A 73 1.06 5.22 -5.26
N ASP A 74 -0.11 5.60 -4.81
CA ASP A 74 -0.34 6.82 -4.04
C ASP A 74 -1.51 6.64 -3.06
N MET A 75 -1.54 7.44 -2.00
CA MET A 75 -2.53 7.33 -0.94
C MET A 75 -3.93 7.77 -1.35
N ILE A 76 -4.06 8.51 -2.45
CA ILE A 76 -5.33 9.09 -2.92
C ILE A 76 -5.96 8.19 -3.97
N ALA A 77 -5.21 7.85 -5.00
CA ALA A 77 -5.73 7.09 -6.14
C ALA A 77 -5.79 5.59 -5.88
N HIS A 78 -4.85 5.03 -5.11
CA HIS A 78 -4.78 3.58 -4.90
C HIS A 78 -6.10 2.95 -4.43
N PRO A 79 -6.81 3.48 -3.43
CA PRO A 79 -8.10 2.92 -3.01
C PRO A 79 -9.17 2.89 -4.10
N LEU A 80 -9.04 3.73 -5.12
CA LEU A 80 -9.94 3.75 -6.26
C LEU A 80 -9.46 2.86 -7.40
N THR A 81 -8.16 2.90 -7.72
CA THR A 81 -7.59 2.20 -8.89
C THR A 81 -7.57 0.68 -8.75
N VAL A 82 -7.83 0.15 -7.55
CA VAL A 82 -8.01 -1.30 -7.32
C VAL A 82 -9.39 -1.83 -7.68
N HIS A 83 -10.34 -0.97 -8.05
CA HIS A 83 -11.67 -1.37 -8.49
C HIS A 83 -11.71 -1.62 -10.00
N ASP A 84 -12.37 -2.69 -10.42
CA ASP A 84 -12.56 -3.03 -11.84
C ASP A 84 -13.30 -1.95 -12.64
N SER A 85 -14.13 -1.15 -11.97
CA SER A 85 -14.88 -0.04 -12.55
C SER A 85 -14.09 1.27 -12.63
N VAL A 86 -12.80 1.25 -12.32
CA VAL A 86 -11.92 2.43 -12.35
C VAL A 86 -10.74 2.20 -13.28
N GLU A 87 -10.67 3.00 -14.33
CA GLU A 87 -9.49 3.05 -15.18
C GLU A 87 -8.43 3.98 -14.59
N THR A 88 -7.18 3.55 -14.63
CA THR A 88 -6.04 4.37 -14.26
C THR A 88 -5.60 5.21 -15.46
N GLY A 89 -5.83 6.50 -15.39
CA GLY A 89 -5.37 7.47 -16.38
C GLY A 89 -3.89 7.81 -16.23
N GLY A 90 -3.48 8.88 -16.91
CA GLY A 90 -2.11 9.37 -16.85
C GLY A 90 -1.70 9.92 -15.48
N ILE A 91 -0.47 10.38 -15.39
CA ILE A 91 0.04 11.05 -14.21
C ILE A 91 -0.36 12.53 -14.26
N VAL A 92 -0.95 13.00 -13.17
CA VAL A 92 -1.42 14.39 -13.05
C VAL A 92 -0.68 15.10 -11.92
N ARG A 93 -0.35 16.35 -12.12
CA ARG A 93 0.22 17.24 -11.13
C ARG A 93 -0.85 18.20 -10.64
N TYR A 94 -1.40 17.95 -9.45
CA TYR A 94 -2.46 18.80 -8.89
C TYR A 94 -1.93 20.09 -8.25
N TYR A 95 -0.71 20.05 -7.74
CA TYR A 95 -0.09 21.16 -7.04
C TYR A 95 1.21 21.60 -7.73
N ASP A 96 1.61 22.84 -7.53
CA ASP A 96 2.89 23.33 -8.05
C ASP A 96 4.10 22.85 -7.22
N ASN A 97 4.24 21.52 -7.17
CA ASN A 97 5.32 20.80 -6.52
C ASN A 97 5.71 19.57 -7.38
N ASN A 98 6.66 18.77 -6.93
CA ASN A 98 7.11 17.57 -7.64
C ASN A 98 6.27 16.31 -7.34
N ASN A 99 5.10 16.45 -6.72
CA ASN A 99 4.22 15.34 -6.46
C ASN A 99 3.29 15.10 -7.64
N PHE A 100 3.31 13.88 -8.14
CA PHE A 100 2.47 13.40 -9.23
C PHE A 100 1.54 12.32 -8.71
N TYR A 101 0.31 12.34 -9.16
CA TYR A 101 -0.75 11.41 -8.77
C TYR A 101 -1.34 10.75 -10.00
N ARG A 102 -1.89 9.56 -9.84
CA ARG A 102 -2.70 8.93 -10.87
C ARG A 102 -4.02 9.68 -11.03
N ASP A 103 -4.56 9.66 -12.25
CA ASP A 103 -5.89 10.19 -12.56
C ASP A 103 -6.90 9.04 -12.64
N PRO A 104 -7.57 8.66 -11.53
CA PRO A 104 -8.54 7.59 -11.53
C PRO A 104 -9.81 8.07 -12.23
N ARG A 105 -10.32 7.27 -13.17
CA ARG A 105 -11.55 7.55 -13.91
C ARG A 105 -12.56 6.45 -13.66
N VAL A 106 -13.65 6.78 -13.02
CA VAL A 106 -14.77 5.86 -12.83
C VAL A 106 -15.47 5.69 -14.18
N VAL A 107 -15.51 4.45 -14.68
CA VAL A 107 -16.09 4.11 -16.00
C VAL A 107 -17.37 3.28 -15.89
N ASP A 108 -17.67 2.76 -14.71
CA ASP A 108 -18.88 2.00 -14.40
C ASP A 108 -19.28 2.22 -12.93
N ASP A 109 -20.38 1.62 -12.49
CA ASP A 109 -20.80 1.68 -11.09
C ASP A 109 -19.72 1.12 -10.16
N LEU A 110 -19.37 1.88 -9.12
CA LEU A 110 -18.42 1.42 -8.11
C LEU A 110 -19.04 0.32 -7.26
N ASP A 111 -18.41 -0.81 -7.24
CA ASP A 111 -18.73 -1.91 -6.33
C ASP A 111 -17.73 -2.02 -5.17
N ALA A 112 -17.94 -2.95 -4.26
CA ALA A 112 -17.03 -3.20 -3.14
C ALA A 112 -15.88 -4.17 -3.50
N SER A 113 -15.65 -4.43 -4.79
CA SER A 113 -14.50 -5.18 -5.25
C SER A 113 -13.25 -4.31 -5.12
N GLY A 114 -12.24 -4.77 -4.45
CA GLY A 114 -10.98 -4.04 -4.36
C GLY A 114 -9.96 -4.73 -3.48
N ASP A 115 -8.71 -4.57 -3.82
CA ASP A 115 -7.58 -5.20 -3.14
C ASP A 115 -7.21 -4.54 -1.80
N VAL A 116 -7.82 -3.41 -1.43
CA VAL A 116 -7.51 -2.74 -0.16
C VAL A 116 -7.79 -3.65 1.04
N ALA A 117 -8.91 -4.38 1.02
CA ALA A 117 -9.22 -5.34 2.07
C ALA A 117 -8.22 -6.50 2.11
N ARG A 118 -7.77 -6.97 0.96
CA ARG A 118 -6.78 -8.05 0.84
C ARG A 118 -5.43 -7.66 1.44
N GLU A 119 -4.98 -6.43 1.25
CA GLU A 119 -3.74 -5.95 1.88
C GLU A 119 -3.86 -5.93 3.41
N LEU A 120 -5.01 -5.53 3.93
CA LEU A 120 -5.29 -5.58 5.37
C LEU A 120 -5.34 -7.02 5.90
N GLU A 121 -5.98 -7.95 5.18
CA GLU A 121 -6.01 -9.37 5.53
C GLU A 121 -4.60 -9.96 5.62
N ARG A 122 -3.74 -9.68 4.62
CA ARG A 122 -2.34 -10.12 4.59
C ARG A 122 -1.52 -9.58 5.77
N ALA A 123 -1.79 -8.35 6.21
CA ALA A 123 -1.13 -7.78 7.38
C ALA A 123 -1.66 -8.42 8.67
N THR A 124 -2.95 -8.71 8.75
CA THR A 124 -3.58 -9.34 9.92
C THR A 124 -3.00 -10.71 10.20
N ASP A 125 -2.70 -11.49 9.16
CA ASP A 125 -2.08 -12.81 9.28
C ASP A 125 -0.68 -12.74 9.94
N LEU A 126 0.03 -11.62 9.79
CA LEU A 126 1.35 -11.43 10.40
C LEU A 126 1.28 -11.10 11.90
N ILE A 127 0.18 -10.49 12.33
CA ILE A 127 0.02 -10.04 13.73
C ILE A 127 -0.68 -11.07 14.60
N ASP A 128 -1.06 -12.22 14.12
CA ASP A 128 -1.93 -13.23 14.72
C ASP A 128 -1.79 -13.36 16.25
N GLY A 129 -2.54 -12.55 16.99
CA GLY A 129 -2.61 -12.53 18.45
C GLY A 129 -1.57 -11.67 19.18
N GLU A 130 -0.71 -10.92 18.49
CA GLU A 130 0.31 -10.08 19.12
C GLU A 130 -0.10 -8.60 19.26
N ALA A 131 -1.02 -8.12 18.44
CA ALA A 131 -1.64 -6.79 18.58
C ALA A 131 -3.11 -6.82 18.20
N PRO A 132 -3.93 -5.94 18.79
CA PRO A 132 -5.32 -5.78 18.36
C PRO A 132 -5.45 -4.98 17.06
#